data_2785a98179e48485102d746de7a67a3e
#
_entry.id   2785a98179e48485102d746de7a67a3e
#
_cell.length_a   1.000
_cell.length_b   1.000
_cell.length_c   1.000
_cell.angle_alpha   90.00
_cell.angle_beta   90.00
_cell.angle_gamma   90.00
#
_symmetry.space_group_name_H-M   'P 1'
#
loop_
_entity.id
_entity.type
_entity.pdbx_description
1 polymer ?
#
loop_
_entity_poly.entity_id
_entity_poly.type
_entity_poly.pdbx_seq_one_letter_code
_entity_poly.pdbx_strand_id
1 'polypeptide(L)'
;MHRNVYTFAFYFLLPLYFARLCWKGAYNREYFFRWSERLGISKDSPTKNKPLIWVHAVSVGEVNASMPLLRRLIAEYPNIEILVTTTTPTGSKLLLERLGGTVKHQYLPVDLPLCIKPFLDHWQPKALILLETEIWPNLIYLCKQKGIKTALVNARLSEKSKSNYLKYHSLIKESVDSLDLILAQYAVSYTHLRAHET
;
A
#
# COMPACT_ATOMS: atom_id res chain seq x y z
N MET A 1 -9.40 -18.83 3.20
CA MET A 1 -9.18 -18.71 1.73
C MET A 1 -7.69 -18.60 1.51
N HIS A 2 -7.10 -19.42 0.66
CA HIS A 2 -5.66 -19.36 0.37
C HIS A 2 -5.33 -18.21 -0.60
N ARG A 3 -4.12 -17.65 -0.51
CA ARG A 3 -3.64 -16.54 -1.34
C ARG A 3 -3.80 -16.81 -2.86
N ASN A 4 -3.61 -18.04 -3.31
CA ASN A 4 -3.79 -18.39 -4.73
C ASN A 4 -5.24 -18.23 -5.20
N VAL A 5 -6.22 -18.59 -4.36
CA VAL A 5 -7.65 -18.39 -4.64
C VAL A 5 -7.99 -16.90 -4.69
N TYR A 6 -7.43 -16.11 -3.76
CA TYR A 6 -7.54 -14.66 -3.78
C TYR A 6 -6.99 -14.07 -5.08
N THR A 7 -5.77 -14.46 -5.47
CA THR A 7 -5.12 -14.00 -6.69
C THR A 7 -5.94 -14.35 -7.93
N PHE A 8 -6.43 -15.59 -8.02
CA PHE A 8 -7.27 -16.03 -9.13
C PHE A 8 -8.57 -15.21 -9.21
N ALA A 9 -9.28 -15.06 -8.09
CA ALA A 9 -10.48 -14.23 -8.04
C ALA A 9 -10.20 -12.77 -8.46
N PHE A 10 -9.06 -12.22 -8.06
CA PHE A 10 -8.67 -10.86 -8.42
C PHE A 10 -8.41 -10.68 -9.93
N TYR A 11 -7.90 -11.69 -10.64
CA TYR A 11 -7.79 -11.66 -12.10
C TYR A 11 -9.16 -11.51 -12.77
N PHE A 12 -10.19 -12.20 -12.29
CA PHE A 12 -11.56 -12.06 -12.79
C PHE A 12 -12.20 -10.70 -12.42
N LEU A 13 -11.81 -10.14 -11.29
CA LEU A 13 -12.31 -8.84 -10.84
C LEU A 13 -11.59 -7.65 -11.51
N LEU A 14 -10.46 -7.88 -12.19
CA LEU A 14 -9.68 -6.82 -12.82
C LEU A 14 -10.48 -6.00 -13.86
N PRO A 15 -11.28 -6.60 -14.76
CA PRO A 15 -12.14 -5.83 -15.68
C PRO A 15 -13.14 -4.94 -14.93
N LEU A 16 -13.74 -5.44 -13.84
CA LEU A 16 -14.66 -4.67 -13.00
C LEU A 16 -13.96 -3.52 -12.29
N TYR A 17 -12.72 -3.72 -11.85
CA TYR A 17 -11.91 -2.65 -11.28
C TYR A 17 -11.70 -1.51 -12.28
N PHE A 18 -11.31 -1.82 -13.54
CA PHE A 18 -11.16 -0.81 -14.58
C PHE A 18 -12.49 -0.18 -15.00
N ALA A 19 -13.57 -0.95 -15.11
CA ALA A 19 -14.92 -0.42 -15.34
C ALA A 19 -15.32 0.59 -14.25
N ARG A 20 -15.02 0.28 -12.98
CA ARG A 20 -15.23 1.22 -11.86
C ARG A 20 -14.38 2.47 -11.98
N LEU A 21 -13.13 2.37 -12.45
CA LEU A 21 -12.29 3.56 -12.71
C LEU A 21 -12.87 4.41 -13.84
N CYS A 22 -13.37 3.79 -14.91
CA CYS A 22 -14.08 4.49 -15.99
C CYS A 22 -15.32 5.22 -15.47
N TRP A 23 -16.13 4.54 -14.66
CA TRP A 23 -17.32 5.15 -14.05
C TRP A 23 -16.97 6.35 -13.15
N LYS A 24 -15.95 6.21 -12.29
CA LYS A 24 -15.44 7.33 -11.51
C LYS A 24 -14.87 8.45 -12.38
N GLY A 25 -14.24 8.08 -13.49
CA GLY A 25 -13.67 9.01 -14.47
C GLY A 25 -14.74 9.89 -15.15
N ALA A 26 -15.98 9.39 -15.28
CA ALA A 26 -17.10 10.19 -15.78
C ALA A 26 -17.44 11.39 -14.86
N TYR A 27 -17.22 11.24 -13.56
CA TYR A 27 -17.41 12.31 -12.57
C TYR A 27 -16.13 13.11 -12.29
N ASN A 28 -14.97 12.46 -12.35
CA ASN A 28 -13.66 13.10 -12.16
C ASN A 28 -12.66 12.52 -13.17
N ARG A 29 -12.33 13.33 -14.18
CA ARG A 29 -11.43 12.95 -15.29
C ARG A 29 -10.05 12.48 -14.84
N GLU A 30 -9.58 12.84 -13.66
CA GLU A 30 -8.28 12.41 -13.14
C GLU A 30 -8.18 10.89 -12.97
N TYR A 31 -9.31 10.17 -12.84
CA TYR A 31 -9.33 8.71 -12.80
C TYR A 31 -9.00 8.04 -14.15
N PHE A 32 -9.05 8.75 -15.27
CA PHE A 32 -8.64 8.21 -16.58
C PHE A 32 -7.13 8.24 -16.80
N PHE A 33 -6.40 8.97 -15.97
CA PHE A 33 -4.97 9.13 -16.16
C PHE A 33 -4.15 8.16 -15.30
N ARG A 34 -2.90 7.93 -15.72
CA ARG A 34 -1.88 7.18 -14.96
C ARG A 34 -2.26 5.71 -14.69
N TRP A 35 -3.02 5.07 -15.59
CA TRP A 35 -3.41 3.66 -15.43
C TRP A 35 -2.22 2.70 -15.51
N SER A 36 -1.19 3.04 -16.30
CA SER A 36 0.05 2.26 -16.37
C SER A 36 0.67 2.03 -15.00
N GLU A 37 0.60 3.02 -14.11
CA GLU A 37 1.12 2.90 -12.75
C GLU A 37 0.35 1.85 -11.94
N ARG A 38 -0.98 1.77 -12.13
CA ARG A 38 -1.82 0.74 -11.50
C ARG A 38 -1.55 -0.66 -12.01
N LEU A 39 -0.93 -0.75 -13.18
CA LEU A 39 -0.42 -2.00 -13.75
C LEU A 39 1.06 -2.28 -13.38
N GLY A 40 1.64 -1.45 -12.52
CA GLY A 40 3.02 -1.62 -12.05
C GLY A 40 4.08 -1.00 -12.95
N ILE A 41 3.67 -0.24 -13.98
CA ILE A 41 4.58 0.45 -14.91
C ILE A 41 4.85 1.85 -14.39
N SER A 42 6.08 2.11 -13.98
CA SER A 42 6.51 3.41 -13.46
C SER A 42 7.04 4.30 -14.58
N LYS A 43 6.71 5.60 -14.52
CA LYS A 43 7.28 6.62 -15.42
C LYS A 43 8.53 7.27 -14.82
N ASP A 44 8.58 7.35 -13.51
CA ASP A 44 9.70 7.88 -12.74
C ASP A 44 10.65 6.74 -12.34
N SER A 45 11.87 7.05 -11.91
CA SER A 45 12.89 6.07 -11.54
C SER A 45 13.48 6.38 -10.18
N PRO A 46 13.93 5.35 -9.44
CA PRO A 46 14.64 5.55 -8.19
C PRO A 46 15.96 6.29 -8.42
N THR A 47 16.36 7.10 -7.47
CA THR A 47 17.64 7.79 -7.49
C THR A 47 18.76 6.76 -7.26
N LYS A 48 19.75 6.75 -8.14
CA LYS A 48 20.89 5.85 -8.02
C LYS A 48 21.58 6.01 -6.66
N ASN A 49 21.95 4.89 -6.06
CA ASN A 49 22.70 4.81 -4.79
C ASN A 49 21.98 5.40 -3.56
N LYS A 50 20.67 5.66 -3.62
CA LYS A 50 19.88 6.00 -2.44
C LYS A 50 18.98 4.84 -2.04
N PRO A 51 19.01 4.39 -0.78
CA PRO A 51 18.03 3.42 -0.30
C PRO A 51 16.63 4.05 -0.33
N LEU A 52 15.65 3.28 -0.80
CA LEU A 52 14.28 3.75 -0.96
C LEU A 52 13.39 3.17 0.14
N ILE A 53 12.68 4.04 0.83
CA ILE A 53 11.60 3.70 1.76
C ILE A 53 10.27 3.97 1.06
N TRP A 54 9.43 2.96 1.02
CA TRP A 54 8.11 3.06 0.43
C TRP A 54 7.03 3.22 1.49
N VAL A 55 6.19 4.25 1.36
CA VAL A 55 5.04 4.51 2.23
C VAL A 55 3.77 4.39 1.40
N HIS A 56 2.80 3.62 1.86
CA HIS A 56 1.50 3.50 1.20
C HIS A 56 0.42 4.17 2.04
N ALA A 57 -0.25 5.17 1.43
CA ALA A 57 -1.35 5.93 2.01
C ALA A 57 -2.48 6.06 0.98
N VAL A 58 -3.57 5.32 1.15
CA VAL A 58 -4.63 5.14 0.14
C VAL A 58 -5.35 6.44 -0.21
N SER A 59 -5.72 7.21 0.80
CA SER A 59 -6.68 8.31 0.70
C SER A 59 -6.14 9.63 1.27
N VAL A 60 -6.90 10.70 1.10
CA VAL A 60 -6.62 12.02 1.71
C VAL A 60 -6.43 11.91 3.23
N GLY A 61 -7.26 11.09 3.92
CA GLY A 61 -7.15 10.88 5.37
C GLY A 61 -5.80 10.28 5.75
N GLU A 62 -5.41 9.20 5.07
CA GLU A 62 -4.14 8.51 5.33
C GLU A 62 -2.93 9.35 4.91
N VAL A 63 -3.02 10.10 3.81
CA VAL A 63 -1.97 11.06 3.42
C VAL A 63 -1.79 12.09 4.53
N ASN A 64 -2.87 12.67 5.08
CA ASN A 64 -2.76 13.59 6.22
C ASN A 64 -2.15 12.91 7.46
N ALA A 65 -2.59 11.69 7.78
CA ALA A 65 -2.06 10.93 8.92
C ALA A 65 -0.57 10.57 8.75
N SER A 66 -0.09 10.40 7.50
CA SER A 66 1.31 10.12 7.21
C SER A 66 2.23 11.34 7.25
N MET A 67 1.69 12.56 7.18
CA MET A 67 2.50 13.79 7.07
C MET A 67 3.55 13.95 8.18
N PRO A 68 3.25 13.72 9.47
CA PRO A 68 4.26 13.81 10.53
C PRO A 68 5.41 12.82 10.32
N LEU A 69 5.09 11.58 9.94
CA LEU A 69 6.07 10.55 9.64
C LEU A 69 6.93 10.92 8.44
N LEU A 70 6.31 11.34 7.33
CA LEU A 70 7.04 11.71 6.10
C LEU A 70 7.99 12.88 6.33
N ARG A 71 7.51 13.93 7.01
CA ARG A 71 8.35 15.11 7.34
C ARG A 71 9.54 14.72 8.21
N ARG A 72 9.33 13.86 9.20
CA ARG A 72 10.39 13.38 10.07
C ARG A 72 11.41 12.52 9.31
N LEU A 73 10.96 11.61 8.45
CA LEU A 73 11.85 10.81 7.60
C LEU A 73 12.71 11.70 6.69
N ILE A 74 12.11 12.72 6.06
CA ILE A 74 12.82 13.67 5.19
C ILE A 74 13.90 14.44 5.97
N ALA A 75 13.56 14.90 7.17
CA ALA A 75 14.47 15.73 7.99
C ALA A 75 15.61 14.91 8.62
N GLU A 76 15.31 13.72 9.14
CA GLU A 76 16.28 12.90 9.87
C GLU A 76 17.15 12.02 8.94
N TYR A 77 16.64 11.69 7.73
CA TYR A 77 17.32 10.78 6.80
C TYR A 77 17.48 11.38 5.40
N PRO A 78 18.28 12.43 5.21
CA PRO A 78 18.41 13.11 3.90
C PRO A 78 19.03 12.25 2.79
N ASN A 79 19.67 11.15 3.17
CA ASN A 79 20.30 10.20 2.24
C ASN A 79 19.37 9.08 1.76
N ILE A 80 18.13 9.02 2.23
CA ILE A 80 17.12 8.09 1.73
C ILE A 80 16.24 8.77 0.67
N GLU A 81 15.67 7.97 -0.21
CA GLU A 81 14.58 8.37 -1.09
C GLU A 81 13.25 7.86 -0.54
N ILE A 82 12.21 8.65 -0.65
CA ILE A 82 10.87 8.26 -0.19
C ILE A 82 9.96 8.17 -1.41
N LEU A 83 9.37 6.99 -1.60
CA LEU A 83 8.27 6.76 -2.53
C LEU A 83 6.97 6.72 -1.73
N VAL A 84 6.00 7.54 -2.11
CA VAL A 84 4.65 7.45 -1.54
C VAL A 84 3.69 6.97 -2.61
N THR A 85 2.91 5.93 -2.30
CA THR A 85 1.85 5.47 -3.20
C THR A 85 0.48 5.80 -2.63
N THR A 86 -0.44 6.24 -3.52
CA THR A 86 -1.85 6.47 -3.20
C THR A 86 -2.74 5.65 -4.13
N THR A 87 -4.05 5.59 -3.87
CA THR A 87 -5.01 4.97 -4.80
C THR A 87 -6.00 5.98 -5.39
N THR A 88 -6.10 7.18 -4.79
CA THR A 88 -7.07 8.22 -5.22
C THR A 88 -6.36 9.45 -5.80
N PRO A 89 -6.95 10.09 -6.84
CA PRO A 89 -6.41 11.34 -7.38
C PRO A 89 -6.33 12.46 -6.35
N THR A 90 -7.33 12.58 -5.47
CA THR A 90 -7.34 13.59 -4.41
C THR A 90 -6.22 13.38 -3.39
N GLY A 91 -5.91 12.12 -3.03
CA GLY A 91 -4.76 11.80 -2.18
C GLY A 91 -3.44 12.12 -2.86
N SER A 92 -3.31 11.78 -4.16
CA SER A 92 -2.16 12.13 -4.99
C SER A 92 -1.93 13.64 -5.03
N LYS A 93 -2.98 14.39 -5.33
CA LYS A 93 -2.93 15.86 -5.41
C LYS A 93 -2.47 16.49 -4.09
N LEU A 94 -3.10 16.10 -2.98
CA LEU A 94 -2.74 16.59 -1.64
C LEU A 94 -1.27 16.31 -1.29
N LEU A 95 -0.80 15.09 -1.59
CA LEU A 95 0.60 14.73 -1.33
C LEU A 95 1.56 15.61 -2.13
N LEU A 96 1.31 15.75 -3.43
CA LEU A 96 2.18 16.53 -4.33
C LEU A 96 2.15 18.03 -4.01
N GLU A 97 1.01 18.58 -3.59
CA GLU A 97 0.92 19.96 -3.11
C GLU A 97 1.76 20.21 -1.86
N ARG A 98 1.84 19.24 -0.95
CA ARG A 98 2.52 19.40 0.34
C ARG A 98 3.98 18.98 0.36
N LEU A 99 4.35 17.97 -0.42
CA LEU A 99 5.68 17.36 -0.41
C LEU A 99 6.24 17.13 -1.84
N GLY A 100 5.60 17.68 -2.87
CA GLY A 100 6.09 17.60 -4.24
C GLY A 100 7.52 18.13 -4.36
N GLY A 101 8.36 17.38 -5.10
CA GLY A 101 9.80 17.66 -5.20
C GLY A 101 10.67 17.06 -4.10
N THR A 102 10.09 16.65 -2.97
CA THR A 102 10.85 15.98 -1.88
C THR A 102 10.58 14.48 -1.79
N VAL A 103 9.46 14.01 -2.35
CA VAL A 103 9.10 12.60 -2.41
C VAL A 103 8.74 12.19 -3.83
N LYS A 104 8.97 10.95 -4.18
CA LYS A 104 8.44 10.32 -5.39
C LYS A 104 6.99 9.90 -5.15
N HIS A 105 6.18 9.93 -6.21
CA HIS A 105 4.79 9.50 -6.10
C HIS A 105 4.36 8.64 -7.29
N GLN A 106 3.65 7.56 -6.98
CA GLN A 106 2.98 6.69 -7.95
C GLN A 106 1.66 6.17 -7.37
N TYR A 107 0.70 5.80 -8.24
CA TYR A 107 -0.45 5.00 -7.79
C TYR A 107 -0.01 3.58 -7.44
N LEU A 108 -0.63 3.04 -6.38
CA LEU A 108 -0.41 1.64 -5.99
C LEU A 108 -0.79 0.71 -7.15
N PRO A 109 0.05 -0.24 -7.52
CA PRO A 109 -0.34 -1.32 -8.42
C PRO A 109 -1.50 -2.13 -7.88
N VAL A 110 -2.33 -2.67 -8.77
CA VAL A 110 -3.35 -3.65 -8.39
C VAL A 110 -2.67 -4.85 -7.71
N ASP A 111 -3.29 -5.38 -6.66
CA ASP A 111 -2.73 -6.48 -5.84
C ASP A 111 -2.68 -7.82 -6.58
N LEU A 112 -2.04 -7.81 -7.74
CA LEU A 112 -1.76 -8.97 -8.58
C LEU A 112 -0.26 -9.13 -8.79
N PRO A 113 0.27 -10.36 -8.73
CA PRO A 113 1.70 -10.60 -8.96
C PRO A 113 2.23 -10.00 -10.26
N LEU A 114 1.39 -10.02 -11.32
CA LEU A 114 1.73 -9.45 -12.63
C LEU A 114 1.98 -7.92 -12.57
N CYS A 115 1.31 -7.22 -11.65
CA CYS A 115 1.44 -5.76 -11.49
C CYS A 115 2.49 -5.40 -10.42
N ILE A 116 2.56 -6.19 -9.34
CA ILE A 116 3.43 -5.89 -8.19
C ILE A 116 4.89 -6.24 -8.49
N LYS A 117 5.17 -7.36 -9.16
CA LYS A 117 6.56 -7.76 -9.45
C LYS A 117 7.32 -6.70 -10.25
N PRO A 118 6.82 -6.19 -11.41
CA PRO A 118 7.50 -5.14 -12.15
C PRO A 118 7.73 -3.87 -11.31
N PHE A 119 6.74 -3.50 -10.49
CA PHE A 119 6.86 -2.36 -9.59
C PHE A 119 7.99 -2.55 -8.56
N LEU A 120 8.05 -3.71 -7.90
CA LEU A 120 9.10 -4.02 -6.92
C LEU A 120 10.48 -4.14 -7.56
N ASP A 121 10.57 -4.69 -8.79
CA ASP A 121 11.81 -4.81 -9.54
C ASP A 121 12.34 -3.44 -9.98
N HIS A 122 11.44 -2.53 -10.29
CA HIS A 122 11.78 -1.16 -10.70
C HIS A 122 12.23 -0.31 -9.51
N TRP A 123 11.43 -0.24 -8.44
CA TRP A 123 11.70 0.65 -7.31
C TRP A 123 12.67 0.09 -6.27
N GLN A 124 12.77 -1.21 -6.12
CA GLN A 124 13.66 -1.93 -5.19
C GLN A 124 13.65 -1.37 -3.75
N PRO A 125 12.46 -1.18 -3.15
CA PRO A 125 12.39 -0.58 -1.83
C PRO A 125 13.06 -1.47 -0.78
N LYS A 126 13.69 -0.86 0.22
CA LYS A 126 14.28 -1.57 1.37
C LYS A 126 13.25 -1.85 2.45
N ALA A 127 12.26 -0.99 2.57
CA ALA A 127 11.14 -1.16 3.48
C ALA A 127 9.84 -0.60 2.89
N LEU A 128 8.72 -1.22 3.29
CA LEU A 128 7.35 -0.78 3.02
C LEU A 128 6.67 -0.44 4.33
N ILE A 129 6.09 0.74 4.42
CA ILE A 129 5.24 1.19 5.53
C ILE A 129 3.82 1.30 5.01
N LEU A 130 2.94 0.45 5.52
CA LEU A 130 1.50 0.45 5.26
C LEU A 130 0.78 1.25 6.35
N LEU A 131 -0.21 2.04 5.98
CA LEU A 131 -0.98 2.84 6.93
C LEU A 131 -2.36 2.21 7.20
N GLU A 132 -2.82 2.35 8.44
CA GLU A 132 -4.14 1.92 8.92
C GLU A 132 -4.43 0.42 8.73
N THR A 133 -5.36 0.03 7.86
CA THR A 133 -5.80 -1.36 7.66
C THR A 133 -5.48 -1.88 6.25
N GLU A 134 -4.44 -1.36 5.64
CA GLU A 134 -4.04 -1.68 4.28
C GLU A 134 -3.29 -3.01 4.21
N ILE A 135 -4.03 -4.12 4.31
CA ILE A 135 -3.48 -5.47 4.17
C ILE A 135 -3.74 -5.98 2.76
N TRP A 136 -2.67 -6.05 1.98
CA TRP A 136 -2.63 -6.49 0.59
C TRP A 136 -1.89 -7.83 0.49
N PRO A 137 -2.58 -8.99 0.39
CA PRO A 137 -1.97 -10.31 0.53
C PRO A 137 -0.85 -10.62 -0.45
N ASN A 138 -1.02 -10.27 -1.74
CA ASN A 138 0.03 -10.52 -2.73
C ASN A 138 1.20 -9.57 -2.56
N LEU A 139 0.93 -8.31 -2.24
CA LEU A 139 1.95 -7.30 -1.98
C LEU A 139 2.85 -7.70 -0.82
N ILE A 140 2.26 -8.02 0.34
CA ILE A 140 2.99 -8.41 1.55
C ILE A 140 3.81 -9.68 1.28
N TYR A 141 3.20 -10.68 0.65
CA TYR A 141 3.89 -11.91 0.27
C TYR A 141 5.09 -11.65 -0.63
N LEU A 142 4.95 -10.83 -1.67
CA LEU A 142 6.03 -10.54 -2.61
C LEU A 142 7.13 -9.67 -1.98
N CYS A 143 6.77 -8.75 -1.09
CA CYS A 143 7.75 -8.01 -0.29
C CYS A 143 8.60 -8.97 0.56
N LYS A 144 7.96 -9.91 1.28
CA LYS A 144 8.67 -10.93 2.05
C LYS A 144 9.61 -11.78 1.20
N GLN A 145 9.15 -12.23 0.01
CA GLN A 145 9.97 -13.01 -0.93
C GLN A 145 11.23 -12.25 -1.40
N LYS A 146 11.15 -10.94 -1.48
CA LYS A 146 12.26 -10.06 -1.89
C LYS A 146 13.10 -9.53 -0.72
N GLY A 147 12.80 -9.95 0.52
CA GLY A 147 13.48 -9.47 1.72
C GLY A 147 13.20 -8.00 2.06
N ILE A 148 12.12 -7.42 1.52
CA ILE A 148 11.69 -6.06 1.81
C ILE A 148 11.01 -6.06 3.18
N LYS A 149 11.51 -5.24 4.11
CA LYS A 149 10.93 -5.11 5.45
C LYS A 149 9.57 -4.45 5.39
N THR A 150 8.60 -4.97 6.16
CA THR A 150 7.21 -4.51 6.11
C THR A 150 6.72 -4.09 7.49
N ALA A 151 6.16 -2.88 7.57
CA ALA A 151 5.56 -2.35 8.78
C ALA A 151 4.12 -1.89 8.51
N LEU A 152 3.20 -2.25 9.40
CA LEU A 152 1.84 -1.68 9.45
C LEU A 152 1.81 -0.66 10.58
N VAL A 153 1.55 0.59 10.25
CA VAL A 153 1.60 1.71 11.20
C VAL A 153 0.24 2.37 11.33
N ASN A 154 -0.08 2.82 12.52
CA ASN A 154 -1.40 3.38 12.86
C ASN A 154 -2.52 2.36 12.60
N ALA A 155 -2.24 1.07 12.85
CA ALA A 155 -3.17 -0.01 12.59
C ALA A 155 -4.47 0.20 13.37
N ARG A 156 -5.59 0.24 12.62
CA ARG A 156 -6.91 0.57 13.15
C ARG A 156 -7.94 -0.37 12.58
N LEU A 157 -8.53 -1.20 13.45
CA LEU A 157 -9.61 -2.11 13.08
C LEU A 157 -10.97 -1.47 13.40
N SER A 158 -11.76 -1.20 12.37
CA SER A 158 -13.18 -0.90 12.54
C SER A 158 -13.97 -2.20 12.75
N GLU A 159 -15.14 -2.13 13.41
CA GLU A 159 -16.04 -3.29 13.58
C GLU A 159 -16.38 -3.94 12.22
N LYS A 160 -16.56 -3.14 11.18
CA LYS A 160 -16.79 -3.63 9.81
C LYS A 160 -15.57 -4.38 9.25
N SER A 161 -14.37 -3.90 9.51
CA SER A 161 -13.13 -4.58 9.13
C SER A 161 -13.00 -5.91 9.89
N LYS A 162 -13.33 -5.93 11.18
CA LYS A 162 -13.31 -7.12 12.03
C LYS A 162 -14.18 -8.25 11.44
N SER A 163 -15.40 -7.97 10.99
CA SER A 163 -16.27 -8.98 10.39
C SER A 163 -15.69 -9.56 9.09
N ASN A 164 -15.06 -8.74 8.25
CA ASN A 164 -14.38 -9.19 7.05
C ASN A 164 -13.11 -10.00 7.37
N TYR A 165 -12.38 -9.62 8.42
CA TYR A 165 -11.21 -10.37 8.90
C TYR A 165 -11.60 -11.77 9.36
N LEU A 166 -12.69 -11.92 10.09
CA LEU A 166 -13.21 -13.23 10.50
C LEU A 166 -13.61 -14.10 9.30
N LYS A 167 -14.24 -13.50 8.29
CA LYS A 167 -14.66 -14.21 7.07
C LYS A 167 -13.48 -14.73 6.23
N TYR A 168 -12.37 -13.98 6.16
CA TYR A 168 -11.17 -14.31 5.39
C TYR A 168 -9.96 -14.61 6.26
N HIS A 169 -10.22 -15.11 7.47
CA HIS A 169 -9.25 -15.27 8.55
C HIS A 169 -7.90 -15.87 8.10
N SER A 170 -7.89 -17.02 7.42
CA SER A 170 -6.63 -17.69 7.05
C SER A 170 -5.76 -16.86 6.08
N LEU A 171 -6.37 -16.11 5.16
CA LEU A 171 -5.65 -15.25 4.22
C LEU A 171 -5.03 -14.03 4.91
N ILE A 172 -5.84 -13.42 5.79
CA ILE A 172 -5.42 -12.22 6.52
C ILE A 172 -4.38 -12.57 7.57
N LYS A 173 -4.57 -13.69 8.29
CA LYS A 173 -3.59 -14.19 9.26
C LYS A 173 -2.23 -14.41 8.58
N GLU A 174 -2.17 -15.12 7.45
CA GLU A 174 -0.93 -15.34 6.70
C GLU A 174 -0.24 -14.01 6.33
N SER A 175 -1.03 -13.00 5.94
CA SER A 175 -0.51 -11.67 5.60
C SER A 175 0.02 -10.92 6.83
N VAL A 176 -0.74 -10.94 7.93
CA VAL A 176 -0.37 -10.28 9.20
C VAL A 176 0.88 -10.92 9.82
N ASP A 177 0.94 -12.26 9.85
CA ASP A 177 2.10 -13.01 10.36
C ASP A 177 3.37 -12.79 9.49
N SER A 178 3.18 -12.30 8.28
CA SER A 178 4.28 -11.97 7.37
C SER A 178 4.83 -10.56 7.56
N LEU A 179 4.16 -9.70 8.33
CA LEU A 179 4.65 -8.35 8.63
C LEU A 179 5.78 -8.40 9.67
N ASP A 180 6.84 -7.61 9.45
CA ASP A 180 7.95 -7.49 10.39
C ASP A 180 7.59 -6.66 11.63
N LEU A 181 6.71 -5.65 11.48
CA LEU A 181 6.31 -4.75 12.56
C LEU A 181 4.84 -4.33 12.44
N ILE A 182 4.14 -4.30 13.56
CA ILE A 182 2.77 -3.76 13.65
C ILE A 182 2.73 -2.75 14.80
N LEU A 183 2.41 -1.49 14.47
CA LEU A 183 2.18 -0.41 15.42
C LEU A 183 0.69 -0.05 15.40
N ALA A 184 -0.05 -0.54 16.37
CA ALA A 184 -1.49 -0.31 16.47
C ALA A 184 -1.80 0.96 17.27
N GLN A 185 -2.85 1.67 16.85
CA GLN A 185 -3.32 2.87 17.55
C GLN A 185 -3.91 2.55 18.93
N TYR A 186 -4.50 1.37 19.08
CA TYR A 186 -5.10 0.87 20.34
C TYR A 186 -4.68 -0.58 20.59
N ALA A 187 -4.48 -0.93 21.87
CA ALA A 187 -4.14 -2.29 22.28
C ALA A 187 -5.15 -3.34 21.76
N VAL A 188 -6.45 -3.00 21.74
CA VAL A 188 -7.52 -3.85 21.22
C VAL A 188 -7.34 -4.15 19.71
N SER A 189 -6.83 -3.20 18.92
CA SER A 189 -6.55 -3.44 17.50
C SER A 189 -5.41 -4.43 17.31
N TYR A 190 -4.40 -4.38 18.15
CA TYR A 190 -3.27 -5.31 18.11
C TYR A 190 -3.69 -6.74 18.47
N THR A 191 -4.46 -6.91 19.57
CA THR A 191 -4.97 -8.21 19.97
C THR A 191 -5.88 -8.84 18.92
N HIS A 192 -6.72 -8.06 18.25
CA HIS A 192 -7.57 -8.58 17.18
C HIS A 192 -6.80 -8.94 15.89
N LEU A 193 -5.68 -8.28 15.59
CA LEU A 193 -4.83 -8.64 14.47
C LEU A 193 -4.05 -9.94 14.73
N ARG A 194 -3.66 -10.19 15.99
CA ARG A 194 -2.91 -11.39 16.41
C ARG A 194 -3.71 -12.41 17.21
N ALA A 195 -4.98 -12.14 17.53
CA ALA A 195 -5.78 -12.89 18.51
C ALA A 195 -6.19 -14.30 18.08
N HIS A 196 -5.25 -15.11 17.61
CA HIS A 196 -5.46 -16.55 17.46
C HIS A 196 -4.14 -17.33 17.66
N GLU A 197 -3.33 -16.91 18.64
CA GLU A 197 -2.17 -17.68 19.07
C GLU A 197 -2.50 -18.64 20.25
N THR A 198 -3.80 -18.88 20.54
CA THR A 198 -4.22 -19.90 21.51
C THR A 198 -5.13 -20.93 20.87
#